data_a11bd197b12bbd4c9966dc542f7378cc
#
_entry.id   a11bd197b12bbd4c9966dc542f7378cc
#
_cell.length_a   1.000
_cell.length_b   1.000
_cell.length_c   1.000
_cell.angle_alpha   90.00
_cell.angle_beta   90.00
_cell.angle_gamma   90.00
#
_symmetry.space_group_name_H-M   'P 1'
#
loop_
_entity.id
_entity.type
_entity.pdbx_description
1 polymer ?
#
loop_
_entity_poly.entity_id
_entity_poly.type
_entity_poly.pdbx_seq_one_letter_code
_entity_poly.pdbx_strand_id
1 'polypeptide(L)'
;MDELARACDDDLLDPTRHPWLRGRHLWLQVVVRGFWHPTGHVGEYYLRHGLPDRALGLHAQAVATARYLGAPGPALGMAHYSLACTQALAGLIDDSRASLAEAISLNQDLREHAARDPDLESLKARTGS
;
A
#
# COMPACT_ATOMS: atom_id res chain seq x y z
N MET A 1 -17.12 8.64 -9.53
CA MET A 1 -16.44 8.96 -8.25
C MET A 1 -16.29 10.48 -8.06
N ASP A 2 -15.81 11.21 -9.07
CA ASP A 2 -15.57 12.65 -8.90
C ASP A 2 -16.84 13.45 -8.68
N GLU A 3 -17.94 13.12 -9.37
CA GLU A 3 -19.23 13.79 -9.17
C GLU A 3 -19.81 13.51 -7.79
N LEU A 4 -19.69 12.27 -7.31
CA LEU A 4 -20.18 11.90 -5.98
C LEU A 4 -19.33 12.57 -4.90
N ALA A 5 -18.01 12.61 -5.06
CA ALA A 5 -17.11 13.28 -4.13
C ALA A 5 -17.37 14.78 -4.07
N ARG A 6 -17.69 15.41 -5.21
CA ARG A 6 -18.05 16.84 -5.26
C ARG A 6 -19.41 17.12 -4.67
N ALA A 7 -20.33 16.15 -4.72
CA ALA A 7 -21.66 16.30 -4.13
C ALA A 7 -21.66 16.20 -2.61
N CYS A 8 -20.61 15.60 -2.02
CA CYS A 8 -20.42 15.55 -0.58
C CYS A 8 -19.77 16.84 -0.10
N ASP A 9 -20.41 17.54 0.82
CA ASP A 9 -19.76 18.66 1.47
C ASP A 9 -18.73 18.17 2.49
N ASP A 10 -17.86 19.07 2.96
CA ASP A 10 -16.79 18.73 3.92
C ASP A 10 -17.35 18.15 5.22
N ASP A 11 -18.55 18.56 5.63
CA ASP A 11 -19.20 18.05 6.82
C ASP A 11 -19.54 16.57 6.72
N LEU A 12 -19.96 16.11 5.53
CA LEU A 12 -20.27 14.69 5.32
C LEU A 12 -19.01 13.83 5.35
N LEU A 13 -17.86 14.41 5.03
CA LEU A 13 -16.58 13.70 5.04
C LEU A 13 -15.90 13.75 6.42
N ASP A 14 -16.42 14.56 7.34
CA ASP A 14 -15.86 14.70 8.68
C ASP A 14 -15.99 13.38 9.47
N PRO A 15 -14.87 12.80 9.95
CA PRO A 15 -14.90 11.53 10.68
C PRO A 15 -15.70 11.62 12.00
N THR A 16 -15.86 12.81 12.58
CA THR A 16 -16.61 12.97 13.83
C THR A 16 -18.12 12.77 13.65
N ARG A 17 -18.63 12.94 12.43
CA ARG A 17 -20.08 12.75 12.12
C ARG A 17 -20.45 11.31 11.86
N HIS A 18 -19.47 10.41 11.75
CA HIS A 18 -19.69 9.00 11.42
C HIS A 18 -19.01 8.12 12.49
N PRO A 19 -19.68 7.85 13.61
CA PRO A 19 -19.08 7.07 14.72
C PRO A 19 -18.55 5.70 14.30
N TRP A 20 -19.15 5.07 13.26
CA TRP A 20 -18.70 3.79 12.75
C TRP A 20 -17.31 3.84 12.09
N LEU A 21 -16.84 5.03 11.73
CA LEU A 21 -15.49 5.22 11.19
C LEU A 21 -14.41 5.20 12.28
N ARG A 22 -14.79 5.34 13.55
CA ARG A 22 -13.87 5.36 14.70
C ARG A 22 -12.73 6.38 14.51
N GLY A 23 -13.08 7.60 14.08
CA GLY A 23 -12.11 8.66 13.81
C GLY A 23 -11.36 8.58 12.49
N ARG A 24 -11.65 7.57 11.66
CA ARG A 24 -11.03 7.43 10.35
C ARG A 24 -11.78 8.27 9.30
N HIS A 25 -11.04 8.82 8.35
CA HIS A 25 -11.65 9.60 7.27
C HIS A 25 -12.41 8.70 6.30
N LEU A 26 -13.63 9.12 5.94
CA LEU A 26 -14.46 8.36 5.01
C LEU A 26 -13.77 8.17 3.65
N TRP A 27 -13.17 9.23 3.10
CA TRP A 27 -12.48 9.14 1.81
C TRP A 27 -11.35 8.09 1.83
N LEU A 28 -10.64 8.00 2.96
CA LEU A 28 -9.57 7.02 3.11
C LEU A 28 -10.13 5.59 3.10
N GLN A 29 -11.27 5.36 3.74
CA GLN A 29 -11.94 4.05 3.70
C GLN A 29 -12.39 3.67 2.29
N VAL A 30 -12.87 4.64 1.52
CA VAL A 30 -13.25 4.42 0.12
C VAL A 30 -12.02 4.02 -0.71
N VAL A 31 -10.90 4.72 -0.54
CA VAL A 31 -9.65 4.42 -1.26
C VAL A 31 -9.09 3.06 -0.86
N VAL A 32 -9.03 2.77 0.44
CA VAL A 32 -8.49 1.50 0.94
C VAL A 32 -9.31 0.31 0.44
N ARG A 33 -10.63 0.38 0.58
CA ARG A 33 -11.52 -0.74 0.23
C ARG A 33 -11.80 -0.83 -1.27
N GLY A 34 -11.88 0.32 -1.95
CA GLY A 34 -12.21 0.36 -3.37
C GLY A 34 -11.01 0.25 -4.30
N PHE A 35 -9.82 0.51 -3.80
CA PHE A 35 -8.62 0.53 -4.63
C PHE A 35 -7.49 -0.36 -4.08
N TRP A 36 -7.02 -0.10 -2.87
CA TRP A 36 -5.84 -0.82 -2.37
C TRP A 36 -6.11 -2.29 -2.06
N HIS A 37 -7.25 -2.59 -1.44
CA HIS A 37 -7.59 -3.97 -1.12
C HIS A 37 -7.73 -4.83 -2.39
N PRO A 38 -8.52 -4.40 -3.40
CA PRO A 38 -8.57 -5.12 -4.68
C PRO A 38 -7.21 -5.21 -5.38
N THR A 39 -6.43 -4.13 -5.35
CA THR A 39 -5.09 -4.11 -5.96
C THR A 39 -4.20 -5.19 -5.36
N GLY A 40 -4.23 -5.38 -4.04
CA GLY A 40 -3.50 -6.43 -3.37
C GLY A 40 -3.89 -7.81 -3.85
N HIS A 41 -5.18 -8.09 -3.95
CA HIS A 41 -5.68 -9.38 -4.44
C HIS A 41 -5.32 -9.65 -5.90
N VAL A 42 -5.44 -8.65 -6.76
CA VAL A 42 -5.08 -8.78 -8.18
C VAL A 42 -3.57 -9.00 -8.32
N GLY A 43 -2.76 -8.28 -7.55
CA GLY A 43 -1.31 -8.47 -7.53
C GLY A 43 -0.93 -9.88 -7.10
N GLU A 44 -1.56 -10.41 -6.06
CA GLU A 44 -1.35 -11.79 -5.61
C GLU A 44 -1.74 -12.81 -6.68
N TYR A 45 -2.85 -12.57 -7.37
CA TYR A 45 -3.27 -13.40 -8.49
C TYR A 45 -2.19 -13.46 -9.58
N TYR A 46 -1.64 -12.32 -9.96
CA TYR A 46 -0.58 -12.28 -10.97
C TYR A 46 0.68 -13.05 -10.53
N LEU A 47 1.08 -12.90 -9.26
CA LEU A 47 2.24 -13.63 -8.74
C LEU A 47 2.02 -15.14 -8.76
N ARG A 48 0.83 -15.59 -8.36
CA ARG A 48 0.49 -17.03 -8.36
C ARG A 48 0.44 -17.64 -9.76
N HIS A 49 0.18 -16.83 -10.78
CA HIS A 49 0.06 -17.29 -12.17
C HIS A 49 1.33 -17.03 -12.98
N GLY A 50 2.45 -16.74 -12.32
CA GLY A 50 3.73 -16.55 -13.01
C GLY A 50 3.81 -15.27 -13.84
N LEU A 51 3.11 -14.23 -13.43
CA LEU A 51 3.07 -12.92 -14.09
C LEU A 51 3.62 -11.82 -13.17
N PRO A 52 4.87 -11.95 -12.69
CA PRO A 52 5.42 -10.98 -11.71
C PRO A 52 5.51 -9.57 -12.26
N ASP A 53 5.79 -9.39 -13.55
CA ASP A 53 5.90 -8.05 -14.16
C ASP A 53 4.57 -7.30 -14.09
N ARG A 54 3.46 -7.99 -14.24
CA ARG A 54 2.13 -7.39 -14.11
C ARG A 54 1.84 -6.97 -12.67
N ALA A 55 2.21 -7.81 -11.71
CA ALA A 55 2.07 -7.47 -10.29
C ALA A 55 2.92 -6.25 -9.92
N LEU A 56 4.17 -6.22 -10.39
CA LEU A 56 5.08 -5.09 -10.16
C LEU A 56 4.53 -3.79 -10.77
N GLY A 57 4.06 -3.84 -12.00
CA GLY A 57 3.47 -2.68 -12.68
C GLY A 57 2.24 -2.15 -11.95
N LEU A 58 1.39 -3.05 -11.48
CA LEU A 58 0.18 -2.70 -10.72
C LEU A 58 0.52 -1.96 -9.42
N HIS A 59 1.46 -2.47 -8.64
CA HIS A 59 1.85 -1.86 -7.38
C HIS A 59 2.66 -0.57 -7.57
N ALA A 60 3.50 -0.49 -8.59
CA ALA A 60 4.20 0.74 -8.94
C ALA A 60 3.20 1.85 -9.32
N GLN A 61 2.17 1.50 -10.09
CA GLN A 61 1.10 2.44 -10.45
C GLN A 61 0.30 2.86 -9.21
N ALA A 62 0.06 1.96 -8.28
CA ALA A 62 -0.62 2.27 -7.03
C ALA A 62 0.16 3.31 -6.20
N VAL A 63 1.48 3.18 -6.13
CA VAL A 63 2.34 4.18 -5.47
C VAL A 63 2.24 5.53 -6.18
N ALA A 64 2.34 5.55 -7.50
CA ALA A 64 2.25 6.78 -8.28
C ALA A 64 0.90 7.46 -8.11
N THR A 65 -0.19 6.68 -8.10
CA THR A 65 -1.54 7.19 -7.90
C THR A 65 -1.72 7.76 -6.50
N ALA A 66 -1.25 7.05 -5.46
CA ALA A 66 -1.32 7.52 -4.09
C ALA A 66 -0.56 8.85 -3.92
N ARG A 67 0.61 8.96 -4.54
CA ARG A 67 1.42 10.18 -4.52
C ARG A 67 0.72 11.34 -5.24
N TYR A 68 0.16 11.07 -6.41
CA TYR A 68 -0.59 12.07 -7.20
C TYR A 68 -1.80 12.61 -6.45
N LEU A 69 -2.52 11.74 -5.74
CA LEU A 69 -3.70 12.11 -4.96
C LEU A 69 -3.35 12.77 -3.61
N GLY A 70 -2.07 12.92 -3.29
CA GLY A 70 -1.64 13.52 -2.04
C GLY A 70 -1.99 12.68 -0.81
N ALA A 71 -1.90 11.37 -0.92
CA ALA A 71 -2.19 10.47 0.21
C ALA A 71 -1.32 10.82 1.43
N PRO A 72 -1.87 10.75 2.65
CA PRO A 72 -1.09 10.96 3.86
C PRO A 72 0.11 10.00 3.95
N GLY A 73 1.17 10.41 4.65
CA GLY A 73 2.39 9.63 4.79
C GLY A 73 2.16 8.17 5.14
N PRO A 74 1.40 7.83 6.20
CA PRO A 74 1.12 6.43 6.53
C PRO A 74 0.47 5.63 5.41
N ALA A 75 -0.44 6.25 4.66
CA ALA A 75 -1.14 5.62 3.55
C ALA A 75 -0.20 5.41 2.35
N LEU A 76 0.61 6.42 2.02
CA LEU A 76 1.64 6.30 0.98
C LEU A 76 2.68 5.25 1.38
N GLY A 77 3.04 5.17 2.66
CA GLY A 77 3.92 4.14 3.19
C GLY A 77 3.38 2.73 2.96
N MET A 78 2.08 2.51 3.15
CA MET A 78 1.45 1.22 2.87
C MET A 78 1.56 0.83 1.38
N ALA A 79 1.40 1.81 0.47
CA ALA A 79 1.55 1.54 -0.97
C ALA A 79 2.99 1.11 -1.30
N HIS A 80 3.99 1.80 -0.75
CA HIS A 80 5.40 1.40 -0.90
C HIS A 80 5.68 0.03 -0.27
N TYR A 81 5.06 -0.27 0.86
CA TYR A 81 5.22 -1.56 1.53
C TYR A 81 4.71 -2.70 0.65
N SER A 82 3.53 -2.56 0.07
CA SER A 82 2.97 -3.56 -0.85
C SER A 82 3.87 -3.77 -2.07
N LEU A 83 4.45 -2.69 -2.60
CA LEU A 83 5.43 -2.78 -3.69
C LEU A 83 6.68 -3.55 -3.23
N ALA A 84 7.18 -3.26 -2.04
CA ALA A 84 8.36 -3.96 -1.49
C ALA A 84 8.12 -5.46 -1.37
N CYS A 85 6.96 -5.89 -0.87
CA CYS A 85 6.60 -7.29 -0.77
C CYS A 85 6.58 -7.97 -2.15
N THR A 86 5.97 -7.32 -3.13
CA THR A 86 5.89 -7.84 -4.50
C THR A 86 7.28 -7.95 -5.14
N GLN A 87 8.13 -6.94 -4.93
CA GLN A 87 9.52 -6.97 -5.41
C GLN A 87 10.32 -8.11 -4.77
N ALA A 88 10.16 -8.32 -3.46
CA ALA A 88 10.84 -9.42 -2.75
C ALA A 88 10.41 -10.78 -3.31
N LEU A 89 9.12 -10.99 -3.52
CA LEU A 89 8.58 -12.23 -4.07
C LEU A 89 9.00 -12.44 -5.53
N ALA A 90 9.26 -11.37 -6.27
CA ALA A 90 9.77 -11.42 -7.65
C ALA A 90 11.29 -11.56 -7.72
N GLY A 91 11.99 -11.60 -6.59
CA GLY A 91 13.45 -11.73 -6.54
C GLY A 91 14.23 -10.43 -6.71
N LEU A 92 13.55 -9.29 -6.73
CA LEU A 92 14.17 -7.96 -6.87
C LEU A 92 14.55 -7.42 -5.47
N ILE A 93 15.58 -8.01 -4.88
CA ILE A 93 15.93 -7.80 -3.48
C ILE A 93 16.35 -6.36 -3.20
N ASP A 94 17.20 -5.77 -4.03
CA ASP A 94 17.69 -4.42 -3.82
C ASP A 94 16.58 -3.38 -3.97
N ASP A 95 15.72 -3.56 -4.99
CA ASP A 95 14.55 -2.70 -5.18
C ASP A 95 13.57 -2.82 -4.01
N SER A 96 13.36 -4.04 -3.52
CA SER A 96 12.51 -4.29 -2.36
C SER A 96 13.03 -3.57 -1.11
N ARG A 97 14.34 -3.62 -0.88
CA ARG A 97 14.94 -2.92 0.27
C ARG A 97 14.74 -1.41 0.17
N ALA A 98 14.91 -0.84 -1.02
CA ALA A 98 14.69 0.59 -1.23
C ALA A 98 13.23 0.97 -0.98
N SER A 99 12.28 0.20 -1.52
CA SER A 99 10.85 0.43 -1.31
C SER A 99 10.46 0.27 0.16
N LEU A 100 11.02 -0.72 0.85
CA LEU A 100 10.76 -0.95 2.28
C LEU A 100 11.29 0.20 3.13
N ALA A 101 12.49 0.70 2.83
CA ALA A 101 13.06 1.84 3.54
C ALA A 101 12.17 3.08 3.40
N GLU A 102 11.67 3.34 2.19
CA GLU A 102 10.73 4.44 1.94
C GLU A 102 9.42 4.23 2.70
N ALA A 103 8.88 3.02 2.69
CA ALA A 103 7.65 2.68 3.41
C ALA A 103 7.79 2.97 4.91
N ILE A 104 8.89 2.54 5.51
CA ILE A 104 9.15 2.73 6.95
C ILE A 104 9.37 4.21 7.27
N SER A 105 10.03 4.98 6.38
CA SER A 105 10.21 6.41 6.60
C SER A 105 8.89 7.16 6.63
N LEU A 106 7.89 6.69 5.88
CA LEU A 106 6.55 7.28 5.80
C LEU A 106 5.60 6.74 6.88
N ASN A 107 5.83 5.52 7.36
CA ASN A 107 5.00 4.86 8.36
C ASN A 107 5.88 3.93 9.21
N GLN A 108 6.36 4.45 10.34
CA GLN A 108 7.30 3.74 11.20
C GLN A 108 6.74 2.46 11.83
N ASP A 109 5.42 2.34 11.95
CA ASP A 109 4.77 1.14 12.48
C ASP A 109 5.01 -0.08 11.58
N LEU A 110 5.34 0.16 10.30
CA LEU A 110 5.64 -0.92 9.37
C LEU A 110 6.96 -1.65 9.67
N ARG A 111 7.86 -1.05 10.43
CA ARG A 111 9.15 -1.68 10.79
C ARG A 111 8.93 -3.01 11.53
N GLU A 112 8.09 -2.99 12.53
CA GLU A 112 7.80 -4.17 13.33
C GLU A 112 7.01 -5.21 12.53
N HIS A 113 6.07 -4.75 11.72
CA HIS A 113 5.29 -5.62 10.84
C HIS A 113 6.20 -6.31 9.81
N ALA A 114 7.12 -5.58 9.19
CA ALA A 114 8.06 -6.11 8.21
C ALA A 114 8.97 -7.19 8.81
N ALA A 115 9.35 -7.05 10.08
CA ALA A 115 10.21 -8.02 10.75
C ALA A 115 9.56 -9.41 10.85
N ARG A 116 8.24 -9.49 10.78
CA ARG A 116 7.47 -10.74 10.91
C ARG A 116 6.83 -11.19 9.59
N ASP A 117 6.95 -10.38 8.52
CA ASP A 117 6.28 -10.66 7.27
C ASP A 117 7.02 -11.74 6.48
N PRO A 118 6.37 -12.90 6.20
CA PRO A 118 7.02 -13.96 5.44
C PRO A 118 7.36 -13.57 4.00
N ASP A 119 6.65 -12.60 3.41
CA ASP A 119 6.94 -12.11 2.06
C ASP A 119 8.31 -11.43 1.96
N LEU A 120 8.83 -10.93 3.08
CA LEU A 120 10.12 -10.24 3.16
C LEU A 120 11.26 -11.13 3.69
N GLU A 121 11.02 -12.41 3.84
CA GLU A 121 12.02 -13.34 4.41
C GLU A 121 13.29 -13.39 3.57
N SER A 122 13.18 -13.27 2.25
CA SER A 122 14.33 -13.27 1.35
C SER A 122 15.29 -12.09 1.59
N LEU A 123 14.81 -11.00 2.15
CA LEU A 123 15.66 -9.85 2.50
C LEU A 123 16.56 -10.17 3.70
N LYS A 124 16.06 -10.95 4.65
CA LYS A 124 16.80 -11.35 5.84
C LYS A 124 17.90 -12.36 5.51
N ALA A 125 17.62 -13.30 4.62
CA ALA A 125 18.56 -14.34 4.23
C ALA A 125 19.86 -13.77 3.66
N ARG A 126 19.80 -12.60 2.99
CA ARG A 126 20.99 -11.94 2.41
C ARG A 126 21.78 -11.11 3.42
N THR A 127 21.14 -10.67 4.50
CA THR A 127 21.80 -9.87 5.54
C THR A 127 22.48 -10.74 6.60
N GLY A 128 22.17 -12.03 6.65
CA GLY A 128 22.76 -12.98 7.60
C GLY A 128 24.04 -13.66 7.12
N SER A 129 24.51 -13.33 5.93
CA SER A 129 25.70 -13.95 5.35
C SER A 129 26.98 -13.20 5.69
#